data_32b6893e5741fa49234bbdaf7a66fa38
#
_entry.id   32b6893e5741fa49234bbdaf7a66fa38
#
_cell.length_a   1.000
_cell.length_b   1.000
_cell.length_c   1.000
_cell.angle_alpha   90.00
_cell.angle_beta   90.00
_cell.angle_gamma   90.00
#
_symmetry.space_group_name_H-M   'P 1'
#
loop_
_entity.id
_entity.type
_entity.pdbx_description
1 polymer ?
#
loop_
_entity_poly.entity_id
_entity_poly.type
_entity_poly.pdbx_seq_one_letter_code
_entity_poly.pdbx_strand_id
1 'polypeptide(L)'
;MMLYCALKVRNMLRENLESKWIDCFEKSFLLSGVSKNNTVAIISETQSRQVLIDLSMHALSRIGAKPIQFNVPTPKLKDVIPVRSTGSCYSFEGYEAVLPALSSCDLIIDCTVEGMLHSKELQTIIKGGGRLLMISNEHPEVLERCMPDKSLTPNVITSLDILKTSKTMEVSSSAGTNLNVDINGAPARAGAGYLTPGEKVAYWPAGLALFFPLKNTVNGKVVLDTGDVNLTFKKYIESPVILTIENDFVTNIEGEGLDANLMRSYYEGWKDPNAYAISHVGWGLNPNARWDALTMYDKQDVNCTELRAFAGNFLISTGANEFAKRYTTCHFDLPMRNCDIKIDDMVIVKSGKLVGPLG
;
A
#
# COMPACT_ATOMS: atom_id res chain seq x y z
N MET A 1 12.82 20.78 38.29
CA MET A 1 12.17 19.46 38.52
C MET A 1 11.14 19.11 37.44
N MET A 2 10.28 20.00 36.96
CA MET A 2 9.32 19.72 35.87
C MET A 2 9.96 19.44 34.49
N LEU A 3 11.04 20.13 34.12
CA LEU A 3 11.71 19.88 32.83
C LEU A 3 12.39 18.48 32.74
N TYR A 4 12.86 17.98 33.87
CA TYR A 4 13.50 16.65 33.95
C TYR A 4 12.49 15.50 33.85
N CYS A 5 11.25 15.73 34.33
CA CYS A 5 10.15 14.78 34.21
C CYS A 5 9.62 14.69 32.75
N ALA A 6 9.54 15.85 32.05
CA ALA A 6 9.09 15.89 30.67
C ALA A 6 10.09 15.20 29.70
N LEU A 7 11.39 15.31 29.96
CA LEU A 7 12.44 14.60 29.21
C LEU A 7 12.41 13.09 29.46
N LYS A 8 12.10 12.63 30.69
CA LYS A 8 11.99 11.21 31.02
C LYS A 8 10.75 10.56 30.39
N VAL A 9 9.63 11.27 30.32
CA VAL A 9 8.40 10.76 29.65
C VAL A 9 8.61 10.64 28.13
N ARG A 10 9.35 11.53 27.49
CA ARG A 10 9.71 11.43 26.06
C ARG A 10 10.58 10.19 25.75
N ASN A 11 11.42 9.77 26.68
CA ASN A 11 12.28 8.59 26.50
C ASN A 11 11.56 7.25 26.80
N MET A 12 10.42 7.25 27.50
CA MET A 12 9.69 6.03 27.84
C MET A 12 8.78 5.50 26.71
N LEU A 13 8.57 6.29 25.64
CA LEU A 13 7.75 5.92 24.49
C LEU A 13 8.57 5.65 23.22
N ARG A 14 9.90 5.56 23.31
CA ARG A 14 10.75 5.19 22.20
C ARG A 14 10.85 3.67 22.09
N GLU A 15 10.49 3.16 20.92
CA GLU A 15 10.79 1.77 20.56
C GLU A 15 12.31 1.56 20.58
N ASN A 16 12.75 0.42 21.07
CA ASN A 16 14.15 0.07 21.08
C ASN A 16 14.56 -0.44 19.69
N LEU A 17 15.77 -0.08 19.26
CA LEU A 17 16.36 -0.65 18.05
C LEU A 17 16.86 -2.06 18.33
N GLU A 18 16.46 -3.02 17.51
CA GLU A 18 16.97 -4.40 17.57
C GLU A 18 17.87 -4.71 16.37
N SER A 19 18.97 -5.43 16.64
CA SER A 19 19.94 -5.80 15.59
C SER A 19 19.27 -6.57 14.44
N LYS A 20 18.32 -7.47 14.75
CA LYS A 20 17.57 -8.23 13.74
C LYS A 20 16.81 -7.34 12.76
N TRP A 21 16.27 -6.22 13.23
CA TRP A 21 15.58 -5.27 12.35
C TRP A 21 16.56 -4.47 11.49
N ILE A 22 17.71 -4.09 12.04
CA ILE A 22 18.77 -3.47 11.23
C ILE A 22 19.20 -4.42 10.11
N ASP A 23 19.35 -5.73 10.41
CA ASP A 23 19.71 -6.76 9.42
C ASP A 23 18.63 -6.87 8.32
N CYS A 24 17.33 -6.78 8.67
CA CYS A 24 16.22 -6.77 7.71
C CYS A 24 16.30 -5.57 6.76
N PHE A 25 16.52 -4.38 7.31
CA PHE A 25 16.62 -3.14 6.52
C PHE A 25 17.84 -3.17 5.62
N GLU A 26 19.00 -3.63 6.13
CA GLU A 26 20.22 -3.79 5.33
C GLU A 26 19.99 -4.72 4.14
N LYS A 27 19.37 -5.90 4.35
CA LYS A 27 19.03 -6.84 3.27
C LYS A 27 18.10 -6.23 2.25
N SER A 28 17.04 -5.52 2.69
CA SER A 28 16.09 -4.85 1.80
C SER A 28 16.76 -3.80 0.91
N PHE A 29 17.68 -3.02 1.48
CA PHE A 29 18.40 -1.99 0.74
C PHE A 29 19.42 -2.59 -0.24
N LEU A 30 20.14 -3.64 0.16
CA LEU A 30 21.02 -4.38 -0.74
C LEU A 30 20.26 -5.00 -1.92
N LEU A 31 19.07 -5.58 -1.68
CA LEU A 31 18.18 -6.09 -2.73
C LEU A 31 17.75 -4.99 -3.69
N SER A 32 17.51 -3.78 -3.19
CA SER A 32 17.15 -2.59 -3.97
C SER A 32 18.35 -1.95 -4.68
N GLY A 33 19.54 -2.57 -4.61
CA GLY A 33 20.73 -2.16 -5.31
C GLY A 33 21.54 -1.07 -4.62
N VAL A 34 21.30 -0.84 -3.31
CA VAL A 34 22.17 0.06 -2.53
C VAL A 34 23.54 -0.59 -2.34
N SER A 35 24.58 0.18 -2.51
CA SER A 35 25.97 -0.24 -2.37
C SER A 35 26.80 0.82 -1.62
N LYS A 36 28.04 0.46 -1.29
CA LYS A 36 28.99 1.37 -0.68
C LYS A 36 29.16 2.63 -1.54
N ASN A 37 29.20 3.77 -0.88
CA ASN A 37 29.31 5.12 -1.45
C ASN A 37 28.05 5.68 -2.15
N ASN A 38 26.99 4.90 -2.30
CA ASN A 38 25.73 5.47 -2.79
C ASN A 38 25.24 6.60 -1.87
N THR A 39 24.72 7.65 -2.46
CA THR A 39 24.02 8.71 -1.72
C THR A 39 22.54 8.33 -1.64
N VAL A 40 22.05 8.16 -0.41
CA VAL A 40 20.67 7.72 -0.17
C VAL A 40 19.93 8.75 0.66
N ALA A 41 18.83 9.28 0.12
CA ALA A 41 17.97 10.18 0.87
C ALA A 41 17.01 9.37 1.76
N ILE A 42 16.81 9.79 3.01
CA ILE A 42 15.72 9.34 3.87
C ILE A 42 14.77 10.52 4.00
N ILE A 43 13.54 10.38 3.51
CA ILE A 43 12.51 11.41 3.63
C ILE A 43 11.54 11.05 4.74
N SER A 44 11.16 12.04 5.52
CA SER A 44 10.29 11.87 6.69
C SER A 44 9.54 13.15 7.00
N GLU A 45 8.54 13.04 7.84
CA GLU A 45 7.81 14.16 8.42
C GLU A 45 7.79 14.06 9.95
N THR A 46 7.40 15.13 10.65
CA THR A 46 7.49 15.19 12.13
C THR A 46 6.70 14.10 12.84
N GLN A 47 5.67 13.51 12.21
CA GLN A 47 4.88 12.40 12.73
C GLN A 47 5.31 11.04 12.17
N SER A 48 6.37 10.98 11.37
CA SER A 48 6.96 9.72 10.94
C SER A 48 7.46 8.90 12.13
N ARG A 49 7.36 7.59 12.03
CA ARG A 49 7.84 6.67 13.06
C ARG A 49 9.36 6.72 13.13
N GLN A 50 9.88 7.23 14.24
CA GLN A 50 11.32 7.48 14.41
C GLN A 50 12.15 6.20 14.30
N VAL A 51 11.64 5.07 14.79
CA VAL A 51 12.34 3.77 14.71
C VAL A 51 12.65 3.37 13.27
N LEU A 52 11.76 3.64 12.30
CA LEU A 52 11.99 3.30 10.90
C LEU A 52 13.08 4.18 10.28
N ILE A 53 13.15 5.44 10.67
CA ILE A 53 14.20 6.38 10.26
C ILE A 53 15.54 5.92 10.83
N ASP A 54 15.60 5.60 12.11
CA ASP A 54 16.80 5.16 12.79
C ASP A 54 17.30 3.82 12.22
N LEU A 55 16.40 2.84 12.00
CA LEU A 55 16.74 1.57 11.34
C LEU A 55 17.30 1.80 9.94
N SER A 56 16.69 2.68 9.14
CA SER A 56 17.18 3.04 7.81
C SER A 56 18.58 3.66 7.87
N MET A 57 18.80 4.60 8.80
CA MET A 57 20.09 5.27 8.98
C MET A 57 21.18 4.29 9.36
N HIS A 58 20.91 3.39 10.32
CA HIS A 58 21.89 2.38 10.77
C HIS A 58 22.19 1.35 9.68
N ALA A 59 21.17 0.86 8.97
CA ALA A 59 21.36 -0.10 7.88
C ALA A 59 22.19 0.51 6.74
N LEU A 60 21.91 1.72 6.31
CA LEU A 60 22.68 2.42 5.28
C LEU A 60 24.13 2.67 5.71
N SER A 61 24.34 3.02 6.98
CA SER A 61 25.69 3.21 7.53
C SER A 61 26.49 1.90 7.54
N ARG A 62 25.85 0.77 7.86
CA ARG A 62 26.50 -0.56 7.83
C ARG A 62 26.88 -0.98 6.40
N ILE A 63 26.07 -0.67 5.41
CA ILE A 63 26.39 -0.87 3.97
C ILE A 63 27.56 0.02 3.55
N GLY A 64 27.82 1.13 4.25
CA GLY A 64 28.80 2.14 3.87
C GLY A 64 28.25 3.14 2.84
N ALA A 65 26.96 3.26 2.72
CA ALA A 65 26.29 4.31 1.96
C ALA A 65 26.37 5.66 2.69
N LYS A 66 26.00 6.73 2.00
CA LYS A 66 26.00 8.11 2.51
C LYS A 66 24.54 8.57 2.71
N PRO A 67 23.93 8.34 3.88
CA PRO A 67 22.57 8.76 4.13
C PRO A 67 22.46 10.27 4.31
N ILE A 68 21.41 10.86 3.73
CA ILE A 68 21.01 12.26 3.95
C ILE A 68 19.53 12.24 4.36
N GLN A 69 19.21 12.86 5.50
CA GLN A 69 17.82 12.93 5.96
C GLN A 69 17.20 14.29 5.60
N PHE A 70 15.98 14.21 5.00
CA PHE A 70 15.09 15.36 4.80
C PHE A 70 13.86 15.15 5.69
N ASN A 71 13.70 16.00 6.68
CA ASN A 71 12.56 15.96 7.58
C ASN A 71 11.77 17.27 7.46
N VAL A 72 10.47 17.16 7.15
CA VAL A 72 9.56 18.29 7.00
C VAL A 72 8.45 18.23 8.05
N PRO A 73 7.79 19.35 8.37
CA PRO A 73 6.60 19.29 9.21
C PRO A 73 5.52 18.42 8.60
N THR A 74 4.83 17.60 9.40
CA THR A 74 3.62 16.91 8.95
C THR A 74 2.59 17.93 8.50
N PRO A 75 2.06 17.82 7.28
CA PRO A 75 1.16 18.82 6.75
C PRO A 75 -0.17 18.86 7.50
N LYS A 76 -0.80 20.02 7.51
CA LYS A 76 -2.18 20.16 7.98
C LYS A 76 -3.09 19.36 7.06
N LEU A 77 -3.97 18.55 7.64
CA LEU A 77 -4.99 17.85 6.87
C LEU A 77 -5.88 18.86 6.13
N LYS A 78 -6.03 18.67 4.83
CA LYS A 78 -6.85 19.51 3.97
C LYS A 78 -8.30 19.01 3.93
N ASP A 79 -8.48 17.72 4.09
CA ASP A 79 -9.77 17.04 3.98
C ASP A 79 -10.41 16.85 5.35
N VAL A 80 -11.73 16.84 5.37
CA VAL A 80 -12.53 16.62 6.60
C VAL A 80 -12.34 15.18 7.12
N ILE A 81 -12.02 14.26 6.24
CA ILE A 81 -11.81 12.86 6.59
C ILE A 81 -10.32 12.64 6.83
N PRO A 82 -9.91 12.37 8.08
CA PRO A 82 -8.52 12.08 8.40
C PRO A 82 -8.20 10.63 7.98
N VAL A 83 -7.83 10.45 6.73
CA VAL A 83 -7.42 9.14 6.21
C VAL A 83 -5.92 9.03 6.33
N ARG A 84 -5.45 7.88 6.84
CA ARG A 84 -4.04 7.50 6.88
C ARG A 84 -3.88 6.14 6.26
N SER A 85 -2.99 5.97 5.33
CA SER A 85 -2.74 4.78 4.49
C SER A 85 -3.24 4.87 3.06
N THR A 86 -3.26 6.08 2.52
CA THR A 86 -3.65 6.31 1.13
C THR A 86 -2.51 6.22 0.14
N GLY A 87 -1.25 6.28 0.60
CA GLY A 87 -0.09 6.46 -0.27
C GLY A 87 -0.05 7.84 -0.96
N SER A 88 -0.86 8.78 -0.47
CA SER A 88 -0.93 10.16 -0.98
C SER A 88 -0.62 11.12 0.13
N CYS A 89 0.61 11.63 0.17
CA CYS A 89 1.03 12.61 1.16
C CYS A 89 1.24 13.99 0.54
N TYR A 90 1.05 15.02 1.36
CA TYR A 90 1.31 16.41 1.00
C TYR A 90 2.61 16.94 1.64
N SER A 91 3.42 16.05 2.21
CA SER A 91 4.58 16.42 3.03
C SER A 91 5.60 17.26 2.28
N PHE A 92 5.76 17.01 0.98
CA PHE A 92 6.71 17.72 0.13
C PHE A 92 6.05 18.76 -0.80
N GLU A 93 4.75 19.02 -0.66
CA GLU A 93 4.07 20.09 -1.39
C GLU A 93 4.65 21.46 -1.00
N GLY A 94 5.07 22.24 -1.99
CA GLY A 94 5.71 23.56 -1.76
C GLY A 94 7.21 23.49 -1.46
N TYR A 95 7.83 22.30 -1.50
CA TYR A 95 9.27 22.12 -1.32
C TYR A 95 10.00 21.82 -2.64
N GLU A 96 9.64 22.53 -3.72
CA GLU A 96 10.19 22.31 -5.07
C GLU A 96 11.72 22.40 -5.11
N ALA A 97 12.33 23.19 -4.24
CA ALA A 97 13.79 23.33 -4.14
C ALA A 97 14.49 22.02 -3.68
N VAL A 98 13.77 21.12 -3.00
CA VAL A 98 14.32 19.84 -2.51
C VAL A 98 14.24 18.76 -3.58
N LEU A 99 13.28 18.82 -4.52
CA LEU A 99 13.04 17.75 -5.50
C LEU A 99 14.26 17.46 -6.40
N PRO A 100 15.05 18.44 -6.90
CA PRO A 100 16.27 18.17 -7.64
C PRO A 100 17.32 17.40 -6.81
N ALA A 101 17.48 17.74 -5.53
CA ALA A 101 18.39 17.03 -4.63
C ALA A 101 17.96 15.58 -4.43
N LEU A 102 16.67 15.33 -4.22
CA LEU A 102 16.11 13.98 -4.14
C LEU A 102 16.30 13.20 -5.44
N SER A 103 16.07 13.84 -6.60
CA SER A 103 16.25 13.20 -7.91
C SER A 103 17.70 12.79 -8.19
N SER A 104 18.67 13.47 -7.58
CA SER A 104 20.11 13.20 -7.75
C SER A 104 20.64 12.10 -6.83
N CYS A 105 19.85 11.63 -5.85
CA CYS A 105 20.22 10.52 -4.99
C CYS A 105 20.07 9.18 -5.72
N ASP A 106 20.94 8.22 -5.37
CA ASP A 106 20.90 6.85 -5.92
C ASP A 106 19.61 6.12 -5.53
N LEU A 107 19.10 6.42 -4.34
CA LEU A 107 17.83 5.89 -3.83
C LEU A 107 17.23 6.88 -2.82
N ILE A 108 15.90 6.90 -2.77
CA ILE A 108 15.12 7.60 -1.74
C ILE A 108 14.40 6.54 -0.90
N ILE A 109 14.61 6.58 0.40
CA ILE A 109 13.85 5.80 1.38
C ILE A 109 12.74 6.69 1.91
N ASP A 110 11.51 6.32 1.63
CA ASP A 110 10.33 7.07 2.03
C ASP A 110 9.77 6.51 3.33
N CYS A 111 9.95 7.27 4.41
CA CYS A 111 9.41 7.01 5.75
C CYS A 111 8.32 8.01 6.12
N THR A 112 7.69 8.69 5.16
CA THR A 112 6.54 9.57 5.45
C THR A 112 5.35 8.76 5.95
N VAL A 113 4.42 9.42 6.67
CA VAL A 113 3.31 8.73 7.34
C VAL A 113 2.38 8.00 6.36
N GLU A 114 2.04 8.67 5.25
CA GLU A 114 1.13 8.11 4.22
C GLU A 114 1.88 7.46 3.05
N GLY A 115 3.17 7.74 2.88
CA GLY A 115 3.94 7.38 1.69
C GLY A 115 3.68 8.29 0.49
N MET A 116 4.65 8.36 -0.43
CA MET A 116 4.60 9.25 -1.59
C MET A 116 4.09 8.59 -2.88
N LEU A 117 3.58 7.36 -2.84
CA LEU A 117 3.26 6.58 -4.05
C LEU A 117 2.31 7.31 -5.01
N HIS A 118 1.38 8.10 -4.48
CA HIS A 118 0.39 8.85 -5.26
C HIS A 118 0.61 10.38 -5.21
N SER A 119 1.76 10.85 -4.70
CA SER A 119 2.06 12.28 -4.64
C SER A 119 2.52 12.82 -6.01
N LYS A 120 2.21 14.09 -6.28
CA LYS A 120 2.64 14.77 -7.52
C LYS A 120 4.15 14.92 -7.60
N GLU A 121 4.79 15.13 -6.45
CA GLU A 121 6.23 15.33 -6.30
C GLU A 121 7.01 14.10 -6.72
N LEU A 122 6.47 12.89 -6.47
CA LEU A 122 7.09 11.63 -6.90
C LEU A 122 7.28 11.60 -8.43
N GLN A 123 6.29 12.06 -9.20
CA GLN A 123 6.40 12.10 -10.66
C GLN A 123 7.57 12.99 -11.12
N THR A 124 7.77 14.12 -10.44
CA THR A 124 8.90 15.04 -10.70
C THR A 124 10.23 14.38 -10.38
N ILE A 125 10.32 13.71 -9.23
CA ILE A 125 11.52 12.99 -8.79
C ILE A 125 11.89 11.88 -9.78
N ILE A 126 10.92 11.07 -10.21
CA ILE A 126 11.15 9.97 -11.16
C ILE A 126 11.59 10.48 -12.53
N LYS A 127 10.97 11.55 -13.03
CA LYS A 127 11.37 12.21 -14.29
C LYS A 127 12.79 12.75 -14.21
N GLY A 128 13.21 13.21 -13.03
CA GLY A 128 14.58 13.66 -12.76
C GLY A 128 15.60 12.52 -12.60
N GLY A 129 15.18 11.25 -12.69
CA GLY A 129 16.06 10.08 -12.58
C GLY A 129 16.01 9.37 -11.23
N GLY A 130 15.35 9.93 -10.22
CA GLY A 130 15.24 9.37 -8.88
C GLY A 130 14.56 8.00 -8.84
N ARG A 131 14.84 7.26 -7.79
CA ARG A 131 14.25 5.95 -7.44
C ARG A 131 13.76 6.01 -5.99
N LEU A 132 12.63 5.36 -5.70
CA LEU A 132 12.03 5.43 -4.38
C LEU A 132 11.66 4.04 -3.87
N LEU A 133 12.04 3.74 -2.62
CA LEU A 133 11.55 2.62 -1.84
C LEU A 133 10.74 3.15 -0.65
N MET A 134 9.43 2.98 -0.68
CA MET A 134 8.57 3.34 0.44
C MET A 134 8.66 2.26 1.52
N ILE A 135 9.03 2.67 2.73
CA ILE A 135 8.89 1.85 3.92
C ILE A 135 7.55 2.20 4.56
N SER A 136 6.60 1.29 4.45
CA SER A 136 5.27 1.52 5.03
C SER A 136 5.38 1.78 6.54
N ASN A 137 4.54 2.67 7.05
CA ASN A 137 4.53 3.07 8.46
C ASN A 137 3.98 1.95 9.36
N GLU A 138 4.67 0.80 9.35
CA GLU A 138 4.32 -0.41 10.08
C GLU A 138 5.19 -0.60 11.32
N HIS A 139 4.71 -1.40 12.26
CA HIS A 139 5.55 -1.91 13.34
C HIS A 139 6.74 -2.70 12.75
N PRO A 140 7.98 -2.56 13.29
CA PRO A 140 9.15 -3.26 12.74
C PRO A 140 9.01 -4.79 12.62
N GLU A 141 8.23 -5.43 13.47
CA GLU A 141 7.93 -6.87 13.37
C GLU A 141 7.14 -7.24 12.11
N VAL A 142 6.26 -6.35 11.63
CA VAL A 142 5.55 -6.55 10.36
C VAL A 142 6.55 -6.52 9.21
N LEU A 143 7.47 -5.56 9.24
CA LEU A 143 8.52 -5.44 8.24
C LEU A 143 9.47 -6.64 8.28
N GLU A 144 9.86 -7.10 9.47
CA GLU A 144 10.66 -8.32 9.65
C GLU A 144 9.96 -9.55 9.05
N ARG A 145 8.69 -9.77 9.39
CA ARG A 145 7.90 -10.90 8.88
C ARG A 145 7.72 -10.85 7.37
N CYS A 146 7.46 -9.67 6.83
CA CYS A 146 7.26 -9.42 5.41
C CYS A 146 8.53 -8.92 4.70
N MET A 147 9.70 -9.30 5.20
CA MET A 147 10.97 -8.91 4.60
C MET A 147 11.00 -9.31 3.12
N PRO A 148 11.44 -8.42 2.22
CA PRO A 148 11.57 -8.75 0.81
C PRO A 148 12.45 -9.96 0.57
N ASP A 149 11.97 -10.88 -0.27
CA ASP A 149 12.67 -12.09 -0.65
C ASP A 149 12.56 -12.34 -2.16
N LYS A 150 13.63 -12.83 -2.76
CA LYS A 150 13.65 -13.19 -4.19
C LYS A 150 12.70 -14.33 -4.54
N SER A 151 12.33 -15.17 -3.57
CA SER A 151 11.36 -16.27 -3.77
C SER A 151 9.97 -15.78 -4.20
N LEU A 152 9.60 -14.54 -3.86
CA LEU A 152 8.35 -13.92 -4.27
C LEU A 152 8.36 -13.44 -5.73
N THR A 153 9.55 -13.18 -6.29
CA THR A 153 9.72 -12.59 -7.62
C THR A 153 9.08 -13.42 -8.75
N PRO A 154 9.18 -14.76 -8.79
CA PRO A 154 8.51 -15.54 -9.83
C PRO A 154 7.00 -15.31 -9.89
N ASN A 155 6.31 -15.33 -8.75
CA ASN A 155 4.87 -15.09 -8.68
C ASN A 155 4.49 -13.66 -9.05
N VAL A 156 5.34 -12.68 -8.71
CA VAL A 156 5.17 -11.28 -9.11
C VAL A 156 5.28 -11.13 -10.63
N ILE A 157 6.29 -11.72 -11.26
CA ILE A 157 6.49 -11.69 -12.71
C ILE A 157 5.32 -12.41 -13.41
N THR A 158 4.99 -13.63 -12.98
CA THR A 158 3.87 -14.43 -13.53
C THR A 158 2.56 -13.65 -13.46
N SER A 159 2.26 -13.03 -12.31
CA SER A 159 1.06 -12.20 -12.15
C SER A 159 1.03 -11.00 -13.08
N LEU A 160 2.18 -10.33 -13.25
CA LEU A 160 2.28 -9.19 -14.15
C LEU A 160 2.09 -9.60 -15.61
N ASP A 161 2.64 -10.75 -16.02
CA ASP A 161 2.48 -11.29 -17.37
C ASP A 161 1.03 -11.71 -17.65
N ILE A 162 0.38 -12.37 -16.69
CA ILE A 162 -1.05 -12.69 -16.75
C ILE A 162 -1.86 -11.41 -16.98
N LEU A 163 -1.67 -10.38 -16.14
CA LEU A 163 -2.41 -9.12 -16.24
C LEU A 163 -2.18 -8.39 -17.57
N LYS A 164 -0.99 -8.47 -18.16
CA LYS A 164 -0.66 -7.81 -19.43
C LYS A 164 -1.25 -8.50 -20.65
N THR A 165 -1.50 -9.79 -20.57
CA THR A 165 -1.89 -10.60 -21.74
C THR A 165 -3.36 -11.00 -21.74
N SER A 166 -4.05 -10.87 -20.62
CA SER A 166 -5.44 -11.28 -20.44
C SER A 166 -6.44 -10.16 -20.70
N LYS A 167 -7.71 -10.53 -20.85
CA LYS A 167 -8.79 -9.60 -21.22
C LYS A 167 -9.87 -9.48 -20.15
N THR A 168 -10.13 -10.54 -19.40
CA THR A 168 -11.23 -10.56 -18.44
C THR A 168 -10.79 -11.05 -17.07
N MET A 169 -11.40 -10.49 -16.05
CA MET A 169 -11.28 -10.96 -14.67
C MET A 169 -12.68 -11.16 -14.09
N GLU A 170 -12.94 -12.36 -13.59
CA GLU A 170 -14.14 -12.70 -12.85
C GLU A 170 -13.76 -12.95 -11.39
N VAL A 171 -14.51 -12.34 -10.48
CA VAL A 171 -14.34 -12.56 -9.03
C VAL A 171 -15.66 -13.02 -8.43
N SER A 172 -15.61 -14.12 -7.68
CA SER A 172 -16.79 -14.64 -6.99
C SER A 172 -16.44 -15.07 -5.56
N SER A 173 -17.47 -15.15 -4.71
CA SER A 173 -17.34 -15.72 -3.35
C SER A 173 -18.64 -16.40 -2.93
N SER A 174 -18.56 -17.28 -1.92
CA SER A 174 -19.73 -17.89 -1.30
C SER A 174 -20.65 -16.88 -0.61
N ALA A 175 -20.12 -15.72 -0.22
CA ALA A 175 -20.91 -14.63 0.35
C ALA A 175 -21.77 -13.88 -0.68
N GLY A 176 -21.55 -14.11 -1.97
CA GLY A 176 -22.35 -13.53 -3.04
C GLY A 176 -21.64 -12.48 -3.90
N THR A 177 -20.33 -12.29 -3.74
CA THR A 177 -19.54 -11.49 -4.69
C THR A 177 -19.68 -12.10 -6.09
N ASN A 178 -19.95 -11.25 -7.08
CA ASN A 178 -19.99 -11.57 -8.51
C ASN A 178 -19.61 -10.30 -9.28
N LEU A 179 -18.32 -10.16 -9.56
CA LEU A 179 -17.72 -9.00 -10.19
C LEU A 179 -17.07 -9.41 -11.51
N ASN A 180 -17.34 -8.64 -12.55
CA ASN A 180 -16.73 -8.78 -13.87
C ASN A 180 -15.94 -7.53 -14.21
N VAL A 181 -14.72 -7.72 -14.68
CA VAL A 181 -13.83 -6.64 -15.06
C VAL A 181 -13.23 -6.91 -16.44
N ASP A 182 -13.38 -5.97 -17.36
CA ASP A 182 -12.59 -5.97 -18.59
C ASP A 182 -11.21 -5.39 -18.26
N ILE A 183 -10.17 -6.22 -18.36
CA ILE A 183 -8.79 -5.86 -18.04
C ILE A 183 -7.95 -5.62 -19.31
N ASN A 184 -8.56 -5.71 -20.48
CA ASN A 184 -7.86 -5.57 -21.75
C ASN A 184 -7.18 -4.20 -21.87
N GLY A 185 -5.86 -4.20 -21.96
CA GLY A 185 -5.06 -2.97 -22.04
C GLY A 185 -4.98 -2.14 -20.75
N ALA A 186 -5.52 -2.65 -19.63
CA ALA A 186 -5.43 -1.96 -18.35
C ALA A 186 -3.97 -1.92 -17.85
N PRO A 187 -3.49 -0.76 -17.37
CA PRO A 187 -2.15 -0.66 -16.77
C PRO A 187 -2.02 -1.54 -15.55
N ALA A 188 -0.99 -2.40 -15.53
CA ALA A 188 -0.74 -3.33 -14.45
C ALA A 188 0.53 -3.00 -13.66
N ARG A 189 0.54 -3.35 -12.38
CA ARG A 189 1.68 -3.25 -11.47
C ARG A 189 1.75 -4.50 -10.60
N ALA A 190 2.97 -4.91 -10.29
CA ALA A 190 3.22 -5.93 -9.27
C ALA A 190 4.54 -5.61 -8.59
N GLY A 191 4.68 -5.95 -7.31
CA GLY A 191 5.87 -5.60 -6.53
C GLY A 191 6.30 -6.68 -5.57
N ALA A 192 7.62 -6.93 -5.50
CA ALA A 192 8.25 -7.90 -4.62
C ALA A 192 8.82 -7.28 -3.32
N GLY A 193 8.66 -5.97 -3.12
CA GLY A 193 9.13 -5.29 -1.91
C GLY A 193 10.52 -4.67 -2.01
N TYR A 194 11.15 -4.73 -3.17
CA TYR A 194 12.44 -4.12 -3.46
C TYR A 194 12.48 -3.70 -4.94
N LEU A 195 13.42 -2.83 -5.26
CA LEU A 195 13.59 -2.32 -6.62
C LEU A 195 14.37 -3.31 -7.47
N THR A 196 13.74 -3.89 -8.47
CA THR A 196 14.42 -4.67 -9.51
C THR A 196 15.09 -3.76 -10.55
N PRO A 197 16.02 -4.26 -11.36
CA PRO A 197 16.64 -3.45 -12.41
C PRO A 197 15.59 -2.84 -13.36
N GLY A 198 15.64 -1.51 -13.51
CA GLY A 198 14.69 -0.76 -14.33
C GLY A 198 13.46 -0.22 -13.59
N GLU A 199 13.14 -0.74 -12.43
CA GLU A 199 12.07 -0.19 -11.59
C GLU A 199 12.50 1.12 -10.92
N LYS A 200 11.55 2.02 -10.80
CA LYS A 200 11.74 3.34 -10.20
C LYS A 200 11.07 3.46 -8.83
N VAL A 201 10.08 2.65 -8.56
CA VAL A 201 9.28 2.71 -7.34
C VAL A 201 9.02 1.30 -6.81
N ALA A 202 9.28 1.10 -5.54
CA ALA A 202 8.87 -0.09 -4.79
C ALA A 202 8.32 0.31 -3.42
N TYR A 203 7.68 -0.63 -2.74
CA TYR A 203 7.15 -0.45 -1.38
C TYR A 203 7.30 -1.73 -0.57
N TRP A 204 7.44 -1.60 0.74
CA TRP A 204 7.61 -2.70 1.69
C TRP A 204 6.72 -2.47 2.93
N PRO A 205 5.86 -3.44 3.33
CA PRO A 205 5.64 -4.79 2.78
C PRO A 205 5.11 -4.81 1.35
N ALA A 206 5.32 -5.93 0.64
CA ALA A 206 4.83 -6.11 -0.72
C ALA A 206 4.42 -7.57 -1.00
N GLY A 207 4.25 -7.89 -2.26
CA GLY A 207 3.66 -9.14 -2.72
C GLY A 207 2.22 -8.89 -3.14
N LEU A 208 2.04 -7.97 -4.08
CA LEU A 208 0.74 -7.57 -4.59
C LEU A 208 0.83 -7.43 -6.10
N ALA A 209 -0.15 -7.98 -6.81
CA ALA A 209 -0.38 -7.74 -8.22
C ALA A 209 -1.71 -7.02 -8.39
N LEU A 210 -1.71 -5.93 -9.15
CA LEU A 210 -2.90 -5.12 -9.37
C LEU A 210 -2.90 -4.47 -10.75
N PHE A 211 -4.07 -4.05 -11.19
CA PHE A 211 -4.25 -3.24 -12.38
C PHE A 211 -5.21 -2.09 -12.11
N PHE A 212 -5.13 -1.08 -12.95
CA PHE A 212 -5.97 0.12 -12.91
C PHE A 212 -7.02 0.01 -14.01
N PRO A 213 -8.29 -0.26 -13.67
CA PRO A 213 -9.37 -0.40 -14.66
C PRO A 213 -9.50 0.84 -15.54
N LEU A 214 -9.72 0.62 -16.83
CA LEU A 214 -10.09 1.67 -17.76
C LEU A 214 -11.55 2.08 -17.54
N LYS A 215 -12.04 3.07 -18.28
CA LYS A 215 -13.40 3.57 -18.10
C LYS A 215 -14.46 2.54 -18.50
N ASN A 216 -15.48 2.38 -17.66
CA ASN A 216 -16.66 1.54 -17.86
C ASN A 216 -16.35 0.04 -17.98
N THR A 217 -15.34 -0.42 -17.25
CA THR A 217 -14.85 -1.81 -17.33
C THR A 217 -15.23 -2.66 -16.13
N VAL A 218 -15.69 -2.07 -15.01
CA VAL A 218 -16.00 -2.80 -13.79
C VAL A 218 -17.51 -2.79 -13.52
N ASN A 219 -18.11 -3.99 -13.43
CA ASN A 219 -19.54 -4.16 -13.19
C ASN A 219 -19.83 -5.37 -12.31
N GLY A 220 -20.82 -5.29 -11.44
CA GLY A 220 -21.30 -6.39 -10.62
C GLY A 220 -21.53 -6.04 -9.16
N LYS A 221 -21.36 -7.06 -8.31
CA LYS A 221 -21.53 -6.92 -6.86
C LYS A 221 -20.31 -7.39 -6.11
N VAL A 222 -19.93 -6.66 -5.08
CA VAL A 222 -18.93 -7.05 -4.09
C VAL A 222 -19.62 -7.20 -2.76
N VAL A 223 -19.50 -8.35 -2.11
CA VAL A 223 -20.03 -8.62 -0.78
C VAL A 223 -18.85 -8.76 0.16
N LEU A 224 -18.64 -7.74 1.00
CA LEU A 224 -17.72 -7.79 2.11
C LEU A 224 -18.35 -8.62 3.21
N ASP A 225 -17.73 -9.73 3.54
CA ASP A 225 -18.24 -10.68 4.53
C ASP A 225 -17.49 -10.57 5.85
N THR A 226 -17.98 -11.25 6.87
CA THR A 226 -17.35 -11.29 8.19
C THR A 226 -15.90 -11.72 8.11
N GLY A 227 -15.01 -10.88 8.64
CA GLY A 227 -13.56 -11.07 8.62
C GLY A 227 -12.84 -10.46 7.41
N ASP A 228 -13.54 -9.91 6.43
CA ASP A 228 -12.94 -9.02 5.44
C ASP A 228 -12.47 -7.72 6.09
N VAL A 229 -11.65 -6.96 5.41
CA VAL A 229 -10.96 -5.85 6.04
C VAL A 229 -11.40 -4.51 5.47
N ASN A 230 -11.78 -3.60 6.35
CA ASN A 230 -11.89 -2.19 6.06
C ASN A 230 -10.59 -1.49 6.49
N LEU A 231 -9.69 -1.24 5.55
CA LEU A 231 -8.36 -0.69 5.88
C LEU A 231 -8.43 0.76 6.37
N THR A 232 -9.30 1.56 5.82
CA THR A 232 -9.43 2.98 6.22
C THR A 232 -9.79 3.12 7.71
N PHE A 233 -10.71 2.30 8.20
CA PHE A 233 -11.10 2.30 9.60
C PHE A 233 -10.27 1.34 10.46
N LYS A 234 -9.37 0.57 9.82
CA LYS A 234 -8.53 -0.45 10.47
C LYS A 234 -9.38 -1.36 11.36
N LYS A 235 -10.34 -2.02 10.74
CA LYS A 235 -11.24 -2.96 11.39
C LYS A 235 -11.66 -4.09 10.46
N TYR A 236 -12.01 -5.23 11.05
CA TYR A 236 -12.68 -6.31 10.33
C TYR A 236 -14.16 -5.98 10.16
N ILE A 237 -14.72 -6.45 9.06
CA ILE A 237 -16.16 -6.46 8.83
C ILE A 237 -16.80 -7.48 9.77
N GLU A 238 -17.80 -7.06 10.51
CA GLU A 238 -18.58 -7.91 11.42
C GLU A 238 -19.98 -8.18 10.87
N SER A 239 -20.53 -7.22 10.11
CA SER A 239 -21.82 -7.34 9.42
C SER A 239 -21.62 -7.15 7.94
N PRO A 240 -22.15 -8.07 7.09
CA PRO A 240 -21.94 -8.00 5.65
C PRO A 240 -22.34 -6.66 5.04
N VAL A 241 -21.56 -6.18 4.07
CA VAL A 241 -21.83 -4.98 3.30
C VAL A 241 -21.78 -5.31 1.82
N ILE A 242 -22.83 -4.94 1.09
CA ILE A 242 -22.95 -5.20 -0.34
C ILE A 242 -22.72 -3.90 -1.10
N LEU A 243 -21.76 -3.91 -2.02
CA LEU A 243 -21.50 -2.82 -2.95
C LEU A 243 -22.00 -3.22 -4.33
N THR A 244 -22.95 -2.47 -4.90
CA THR A 244 -23.32 -2.59 -6.31
C THR A 244 -22.43 -1.65 -7.11
N ILE A 245 -21.81 -2.19 -8.16
CA ILE A 245 -20.86 -1.46 -9.01
C ILE A 245 -21.38 -1.46 -10.43
N GLU A 246 -21.55 -0.27 -10.99
CA GLU A 246 -22.02 -0.04 -12.37
C GLU A 246 -21.07 0.96 -13.06
N ASN A 247 -20.52 0.55 -14.20
CA ASN A 247 -19.62 1.38 -15.00
C ASN A 247 -18.50 2.03 -14.15
N ASP A 248 -17.87 1.21 -13.32
CA ASP A 248 -16.77 1.54 -12.39
C ASP A 248 -17.18 2.26 -11.10
N PHE A 249 -18.42 2.63 -10.90
CA PHE A 249 -18.83 3.37 -9.71
C PHE A 249 -19.65 2.51 -8.75
N VAL A 250 -19.37 2.63 -7.47
CA VAL A 250 -20.25 2.12 -6.42
C VAL A 250 -21.53 2.97 -6.44
N THR A 251 -22.61 2.38 -6.93
CA THR A 251 -23.93 3.05 -7.06
C THR A 251 -24.84 2.80 -5.87
N ASN A 252 -24.59 1.72 -5.12
CA ASN A 252 -25.38 1.41 -3.92
C ASN A 252 -24.51 0.70 -2.86
N ILE A 253 -24.79 1.00 -1.59
CA ILE A 253 -24.13 0.40 -0.41
C ILE A 253 -25.24 -0.14 0.50
N GLU A 254 -25.46 -1.44 0.45
CA GLU A 254 -26.44 -2.16 1.25
C GLU A 254 -25.79 -2.79 2.47
N GLY A 255 -26.55 -2.96 3.52
CA GLY A 255 -26.15 -3.57 4.77
C GLY A 255 -26.68 -2.82 5.97
N GLU A 256 -26.84 -3.56 7.06
CA GLU A 256 -27.27 -3.04 8.35
C GLU A 256 -26.06 -2.92 9.31
N GLY A 257 -26.24 -2.12 10.35
CA GLY A 257 -25.23 -1.99 11.40
C GLY A 257 -24.09 -1.00 11.10
N LEU A 258 -23.03 -1.12 11.90
CA LEU A 258 -21.97 -0.13 11.94
C LEU A 258 -21.10 -0.13 10.65
N ASP A 259 -20.82 -1.29 10.07
CA ASP A 259 -19.92 -1.41 8.92
C ASP A 259 -20.45 -0.67 7.69
N ALA A 260 -21.71 -0.92 7.34
CA ALA A 260 -22.37 -0.22 6.24
C ALA A 260 -22.50 1.29 6.51
N ASN A 261 -22.84 1.68 7.75
CA ASN A 261 -22.94 3.09 8.12
C ASN A 261 -21.61 3.83 8.02
N LEU A 262 -20.51 3.22 8.47
CA LEU A 262 -19.17 3.79 8.34
C LEU A 262 -18.78 3.96 6.87
N MET A 263 -19.09 2.99 6.01
CA MET A 263 -18.76 3.09 4.59
C MET A 263 -19.58 4.21 3.91
N ARG A 264 -20.89 4.28 4.14
CA ARG A 264 -21.72 5.38 3.61
C ARG A 264 -21.20 6.74 4.07
N SER A 265 -20.96 6.90 5.39
CA SER A 265 -20.43 8.14 5.96
C SER A 265 -19.05 8.53 5.37
N TYR A 266 -18.20 7.56 5.12
CA TYR A 266 -16.90 7.80 4.50
C TYR A 266 -17.05 8.38 3.10
N TYR A 267 -17.80 7.72 2.23
CA TYR A 267 -17.99 8.15 0.86
C TYR A 267 -18.70 9.52 0.77
N GLU A 268 -19.79 9.70 1.53
CA GLU A 268 -20.52 10.95 1.61
C GLU A 268 -19.66 12.13 2.10
N GLY A 269 -18.77 11.85 3.03
CA GLY A 269 -17.89 12.86 3.62
C GLY A 269 -16.94 13.50 2.63
N TRP A 270 -16.52 12.80 1.58
CA TRP A 270 -15.64 13.33 0.54
C TRP A 270 -16.31 14.40 -0.33
N LYS A 271 -17.64 14.31 -0.53
CA LYS A 271 -18.38 15.18 -1.46
C LYS A 271 -17.77 15.19 -2.87
N ASP A 272 -17.11 14.11 -3.23
CA ASP A 272 -16.44 13.89 -4.52
C ASP A 272 -16.94 12.60 -5.15
N PRO A 273 -17.62 12.66 -6.32
CA PRO A 273 -18.08 11.45 -7.02
C PRO A 273 -16.95 10.45 -7.32
N ASN A 274 -15.72 10.91 -7.54
CA ASN A 274 -14.59 10.03 -7.80
C ASN A 274 -14.21 9.17 -6.59
N ALA A 275 -14.65 9.52 -5.38
CA ALA A 275 -14.44 8.67 -4.20
C ALA A 275 -15.12 7.30 -4.35
N TYR A 276 -16.23 7.24 -5.08
CA TYR A 276 -16.98 6.02 -5.37
C TYR A 276 -16.46 5.21 -6.56
N ALA A 277 -15.52 5.78 -7.33
CA ALA A 277 -15.00 5.13 -8.53
C ALA A 277 -13.96 4.07 -8.18
N ILE A 278 -13.97 2.93 -8.87
CA ILE A 278 -12.94 1.89 -8.71
C ILE A 278 -11.57 2.44 -9.12
N SER A 279 -10.61 2.34 -8.20
CA SER A 279 -9.24 2.79 -8.37
C SER A 279 -8.38 1.68 -8.97
N HIS A 280 -8.22 0.60 -8.25
CA HIS A 280 -7.48 -0.58 -8.70
C HIS A 280 -8.10 -1.87 -8.17
N VAL A 281 -7.76 -2.96 -8.85
CA VAL A 281 -8.20 -4.32 -8.51
C VAL A 281 -6.99 -5.25 -8.59
N GLY A 282 -6.92 -6.25 -7.70
CA GLY A 282 -5.80 -7.17 -7.70
C GLY A 282 -5.88 -8.28 -6.65
N TRP A 283 -4.74 -8.89 -6.38
CA TRP A 283 -4.62 -9.96 -5.41
C TRP A 283 -3.26 -9.98 -4.71
N GLY A 284 -3.24 -10.53 -3.49
CA GLY A 284 -2.03 -10.69 -2.70
C GLY A 284 -1.27 -11.97 -3.04
N LEU A 285 0.06 -11.89 -2.90
CA LEU A 285 1.00 -12.94 -3.23
C LEU A 285 1.92 -13.31 -2.07
N ASN A 286 1.93 -12.54 -0.97
CA ASN A 286 2.89 -12.70 0.11
C ASN A 286 2.45 -13.75 1.13
N PRO A 287 3.13 -14.91 1.21
CA PRO A 287 2.75 -15.96 2.15
C PRO A 287 3.07 -15.62 3.61
N ASN A 288 3.91 -14.61 3.85
CA ASN A 288 4.30 -14.16 5.18
C ASN A 288 3.39 -13.05 5.72
N ALA A 289 2.61 -12.42 4.85
CA ALA A 289 1.63 -11.40 5.24
C ALA A 289 0.40 -12.06 5.88
N ARG A 290 -0.15 -11.42 6.91
CA ARG A 290 -1.23 -11.99 7.73
C ARG A 290 -2.49 -11.18 7.63
N TRP A 291 -3.62 -11.83 7.38
CA TRP A 291 -4.93 -11.17 7.38
C TRP A 291 -5.38 -10.73 8.79
N ASP A 292 -4.92 -11.44 9.83
CA ASP A 292 -5.28 -11.21 11.23
C ASP A 292 -4.36 -10.17 11.92
N ALA A 293 -3.52 -9.47 11.18
CA ALA A 293 -2.56 -8.51 11.70
C ALA A 293 -3.17 -7.37 12.54
N LEU A 294 -4.41 -6.96 12.23
CA LEU A 294 -5.11 -5.93 13.02
C LEU A 294 -5.37 -6.33 14.47
N THR A 295 -5.29 -7.62 14.80
CA THR A 295 -5.46 -8.09 16.18
C THR A 295 -4.15 -8.09 16.98
N MET A 296 -3.00 -7.90 16.31
CA MET A 296 -1.68 -8.03 16.92
C MET A 296 -1.08 -6.72 17.38
N TYR A 297 -1.50 -5.62 16.77
CA TYR A 297 -0.88 -4.30 16.97
C TYR A 297 -1.96 -3.24 17.20
N ASP A 298 -1.57 -2.17 17.89
CA ASP A 298 -2.43 -0.99 17.99
C ASP A 298 -2.63 -0.35 16.61
N LYS A 299 -3.81 0.24 16.40
CA LYS A 299 -4.16 0.88 15.12
C LYS A 299 -3.19 1.98 14.69
N GLN A 300 -2.48 2.58 15.64
CA GLN A 300 -1.46 3.60 15.37
C GLN A 300 -0.15 2.99 14.89
N ASP A 301 0.09 1.72 15.17
CA ASP A 301 1.35 1.03 14.89
C ASP A 301 1.36 0.35 13.53
N VAL A 302 0.26 0.39 12.79
CA VAL A 302 0.15 -0.27 11.50
C VAL A 302 -0.43 0.66 10.44
N ASN A 303 0.16 0.61 9.25
CA ASN A 303 -0.41 1.17 8.03
C ASN A 303 -1.29 0.15 7.29
N CYS A 304 -1.23 -1.10 7.71
CA CYS A 304 -1.99 -2.23 7.15
C CYS A 304 -1.61 -2.59 5.70
N THR A 305 -0.41 -2.28 5.26
CA THR A 305 0.05 -2.62 3.91
C THR A 305 0.15 -4.13 3.72
N GLU A 306 0.51 -4.89 4.77
CA GLU A 306 0.51 -6.36 4.70
C GLU A 306 -0.89 -6.94 4.42
N LEU A 307 -1.95 -6.28 4.90
CA LEU A 307 -3.33 -6.73 4.65
C LEU A 307 -3.76 -6.57 3.18
N ARG A 308 -3.05 -5.77 2.40
CA ARG A 308 -3.22 -5.71 0.94
C ARG A 308 -2.51 -6.87 0.26
N ALA A 309 -1.47 -7.43 0.89
CA ALA A 309 -0.51 -8.34 0.28
C ALA A 309 -0.66 -9.81 0.66
N PHE A 310 -1.46 -10.18 1.69
CA PHE A 310 -1.55 -11.58 2.11
C PHE A 310 -2.00 -12.51 0.96
N ALA A 311 -1.33 -13.64 0.82
CA ALA A 311 -1.49 -14.54 -0.31
C ALA A 311 -2.93 -15.02 -0.47
N GLY A 312 -3.48 -14.88 -1.67
CA GLY A 312 -4.82 -15.33 -2.03
C GLY A 312 -5.94 -14.35 -1.67
N ASN A 313 -5.65 -13.15 -1.16
CA ASN A 313 -6.70 -12.14 -1.02
C ASN A 313 -7.18 -11.66 -2.39
N PHE A 314 -8.38 -11.14 -2.42
CA PHE A 314 -8.87 -10.23 -3.44
C PHE A 314 -8.80 -8.82 -2.90
N LEU A 315 -8.22 -7.90 -3.65
CA LEU A 315 -8.15 -6.49 -3.29
C LEU A 315 -8.94 -5.67 -4.30
N ILE A 316 -9.89 -4.89 -3.81
CA ILE A 316 -10.58 -3.88 -4.58
C ILE A 316 -10.46 -2.53 -3.87
N SER A 317 -10.23 -1.47 -4.63
CA SER A 317 -10.07 -0.12 -4.09
C SER A 317 -10.91 0.87 -4.84
N THR A 318 -11.37 1.92 -4.13
CA THR A 318 -12.02 3.07 -4.75
C THR A 318 -11.19 4.34 -4.57
N GLY A 319 -11.43 5.34 -5.40
CA GLY A 319 -10.75 6.63 -5.38
C GLY A 319 -9.96 6.94 -6.64
N ALA A 320 -8.77 7.50 -6.48
CA ALA A 320 -7.94 7.96 -7.58
C ALA A 320 -7.57 6.84 -8.56
N ASN A 321 -7.70 7.13 -9.85
CA ASN A 321 -7.22 6.33 -10.98
C ASN A 321 -6.87 7.26 -12.14
N GLU A 322 -5.62 7.69 -12.19
CA GLU A 322 -5.11 8.64 -13.18
C GLU A 322 -5.17 8.10 -14.62
N PHE A 323 -5.10 6.78 -14.80
CA PHE A 323 -5.23 6.14 -16.12
C PHE A 323 -6.65 6.26 -16.68
N ALA A 324 -7.66 6.29 -15.80
CA ALA A 324 -9.03 6.61 -16.15
C ALA A 324 -9.35 8.11 -16.05
N LYS A 325 -8.33 8.98 -15.82
CA LYS A 325 -8.46 10.43 -15.62
C LYS A 325 -9.36 10.81 -14.43
N ARG A 326 -9.25 10.05 -13.34
CA ARG A 326 -9.95 10.30 -12.09
C ARG A 326 -8.94 10.77 -11.04
N TYR A 327 -9.10 12.01 -10.61
CA TYR A 327 -8.19 12.66 -9.68
C TYR A 327 -8.97 13.00 -8.41
N THR A 328 -8.60 12.37 -7.31
CA THR A 328 -9.15 12.61 -5.99
C THR A 328 -8.08 12.26 -4.94
N THR A 329 -8.21 12.77 -3.75
CA THR A 329 -7.36 12.39 -2.61
C THR A 329 -7.91 11.17 -1.87
N CYS A 330 -9.12 10.74 -2.21
CA CYS A 330 -9.70 9.52 -1.68
C CYS A 330 -8.96 8.30 -2.18
N HIS A 331 -8.66 7.38 -1.27
CA HIS A 331 -8.20 6.04 -1.57
C HIS A 331 -8.70 5.08 -0.50
N PHE A 332 -9.49 4.08 -0.88
CA PHE A 332 -10.15 3.19 0.05
C PHE A 332 -9.96 1.75 -0.37
N ASP A 333 -9.11 1.04 0.35
CA ASP A 333 -8.78 -0.35 0.09
C ASP A 333 -9.64 -1.32 0.89
N LEU A 334 -10.13 -2.34 0.22
CA LEU A 334 -10.97 -3.40 0.76
C LEU A 334 -10.35 -4.77 0.42
N PRO A 335 -9.41 -5.27 1.22
CA PRO A 335 -8.92 -6.65 1.10
C PRO A 335 -9.99 -7.65 1.53
N MET A 336 -10.26 -8.62 0.68
CA MET A 336 -11.29 -9.63 0.88
C MET A 336 -10.69 -11.03 0.93
N ARG A 337 -11.31 -11.88 1.73
CA ARG A 337 -10.93 -13.28 1.93
C ARG A 337 -11.84 -14.21 1.14
N ASN A 338 -11.39 -15.44 0.98
CA ASN A 338 -12.20 -16.54 0.48
C ASN A 338 -12.85 -16.32 -0.89
N CYS A 339 -12.32 -15.40 -1.69
CA CYS A 339 -12.75 -15.19 -3.05
C CYS A 339 -12.12 -16.21 -4.00
N ASP A 340 -12.82 -16.47 -5.09
CA ASP A 340 -12.30 -17.12 -6.29
C ASP A 340 -11.96 -16.02 -7.30
N ILE A 341 -10.79 -16.11 -7.94
CA ILE A 341 -10.37 -15.19 -9.00
C ILE A 341 -10.04 -16.00 -10.24
N LYS A 342 -10.73 -15.71 -11.33
CA LYS A 342 -10.52 -16.28 -12.65
C LYS A 342 -10.10 -15.19 -13.63
N ILE A 343 -9.02 -15.41 -14.35
CA ILE A 343 -8.50 -14.52 -15.39
C ILE A 343 -8.62 -15.26 -16.72
N ASP A 344 -9.46 -14.75 -17.64
CA ASP A 344 -9.90 -15.46 -18.83
C ASP A 344 -10.41 -16.87 -18.43
N ASP A 345 -9.78 -17.95 -18.89
CA ASP A 345 -10.13 -19.33 -18.52
C ASP A 345 -9.30 -19.90 -17.36
N MET A 346 -8.40 -19.12 -16.78
CA MET A 346 -7.44 -19.55 -15.76
C MET A 346 -7.91 -19.16 -14.35
N VAL A 347 -8.09 -20.13 -13.47
CA VAL A 347 -8.30 -19.90 -12.04
C VAL A 347 -6.95 -19.68 -11.39
N ILE A 348 -6.73 -18.49 -10.77
CA ILE A 348 -5.48 -18.12 -10.09
C ILE A 348 -5.63 -18.05 -8.58
N VAL A 349 -6.85 -17.83 -8.08
CA VAL A 349 -7.19 -17.92 -6.65
C VAL A 349 -8.45 -18.77 -6.52
N LYS A 350 -8.43 -19.71 -5.58
CA LYS A 350 -9.56 -20.57 -5.26
C LYS A 350 -9.82 -20.57 -3.76
N SER A 351 -10.99 -20.10 -3.35
CA SER A 351 -11.37 -19.96 -1.92
C SER A 351 -10.27 -19.29 -1.08
N GLY A 352 -9.74 -18.19 -1.59
CA GLY A 352 -8.68 -17.41 -0.91
C GLY A 352 -7.28 -18.06 -0.92
N LYS A 353 -7.02 -19.03 -1.77
CA LYS A 353 -5.69 -19.66 -1.91
C LYS A 353 -5.18 -19.50 -3.33
N LEU A 354 -3.91 -19.17 -3.48
CA LEU A 354 -3.24 -19.16 -4.78
C LEU A 354 -3.24 -20.59 -5.37
N VAL A 355 -3.55 -20.69 -6.66
CA VAL A 355 -3.61 -21.97 -7.39
C VAL A 355 -3.08 -21.80 -8.82
N GLY A 356 -2.97 -22.90 -9.55
CA GLY A 356 -2.49 -22.89 -10.93
C GLY A 356 -1.05 -22.35 -11.03
N PRO A 357 -0.79 -21.36 -11.89
CA PRO A 357 0.58 -20.85 -12.09
C PRO A 357 1.14 -20.10 -10.88
N LEU A 358 0.33 -19.76 -9.88
CA LEU A 358 0.71 -19.02 -8.68
C LEU A 358 0.74 -19.89 -7.42
N GLY A 359 0.28 -21.15 -7.48
CA GLY A 359 0.18 -22.10 -6.37
C GLY A 359 1.45 -22.86 -6.04
#